data_8b6aa9ab9186f71a71c53ddb11cc789f
#
_entry.id   8b6aa9ab9186f71a71c53ddb11cc789f
#
_cell.length_a   1.000
_cell.length_b   1.000
_cell.length_c   1.000
_cell.angle_alpha   90.00
_cell.angle_beta   90.00
_cell.angle_gamma   90.00
#
_symmetry.space_group_name_H-M   'P 1'
#
loop_
_entity.id
_entity.type
_entity.pdbx_description
1 polymer ?
#
loop_
_entity_poly.entity_id
_entity_poly.type
_entity_poly.pdbx_seq_one_letter_code
_entity_poly.pdbx_strand_id
1 'polypeptide(L)'
;MPVKPSKAMVLAAGLGVRMRPLTDQMPKPLVRVAGRALLDHVLDKLGDAGVAEAVVNVHYLPDQIIEHTAARTRPRVIISDERDQVLGTGGGIVKALPLLGAAPFFHVNADTLWIDGVRPNLARLAEAFDPRRMDILLLMAPTTSSIGYGGRGDYAMLPDGALRKRREHQVVPFVYAGAAIISPSLFADAPTGEFSLTRTFDRANAQERLFGLRLDGVWMHVGTPDAVHAAEEAFLASVA
;
A
#
# COMPACT_ATOMS: atom_id res chain seq x y z
N MET A 1 -6.31 13.72 19.80
CA MET A 1 -7.39 12.91 19.21
C MET A 1 -6.72 12.01 18.16
N PRO A 2 -7.16 10.74 18.01
CA PRO A 2 -6.62 9.88 16.95
C PRO A 2 -6.86 10.53 15.59
N VAL A 3 -5.86 10.45 14.71
CA VAL A 3 -5.97 10.95 13.32
C VAL A 3 -6.77 9.95 12.53
N LYS A 4 -7.89 10.39 11.94
CA LYS A 4 -8.69 9.55 11.04
C LYS A 4 -8.51 10.06 9.60
N PRO A 5 -7.60 9.47 8.80
CA PRO A 5 -7.40 9.93 7.43
C PRO A 5 -8.68 9.76 6.61
N SER A 6 -9.12 10.84 5.97
CA SER A 6 -10.28 10.83 5.05
C SER A 6 -9.90 10.63 3.59
N LYS A 7 -8.60 10.65 3.29
CA LYS A 7 -8.05 10.48 1.94
C LYS A 7 -7.02 9.35 1.91
N ALA A 8 -6.86 8.78 0.73
CA ALA A 8 -5.86 7.75 0.48
C ALA A 8 -5.13 8.01 -0.85
N MET A 9 -3.84 7.62 -0.91
CA MET A 9 -3.08 7.43 -2.13
C MET A 9 -3.00 5.94 -2.44
N VAL A 10 -3.44 5.53 -3.61
CA VAL A 10 -3.36 4.14 -4.09
C VAL A 10 -2.39 4.09 -5.26
N LEU A 11 -1.26 3.40 -5.09
CA LEU A 11 -0.24 3.29 -6.13
C LEU A 11 -0.61 2.17 -7.12
N ALA A 12 -1.03 2.57 -8.33
CA ALA A 12 -1.50 1.68 -9.38
C ALA A 12 -0.74 1.85 -10.73
N ALA A 13 0.28 2.71 -10.79
CA ALA A 13 1.01 3.06 -12.01
C ALA A 13 2.10 2.04 -12.44
N GLY A 14 2.23 0.91 -11.73
CA GLY A 14 3.28 -0.08 -11.98
C GLY A 14 3.09 -0.85 -13.29
N LEU A 15 4.20 -1.18 -14.00
CA LEU A 15 4.19 -1.92 -15.27
C LEU A 15 3.78 -3.40 -15.16
N GLY A 16 3.82 -3.98 -13.96
CA GLY A 16 3.39 -5.36 -13.72
C GLY A 16 4.23 -6.45 -14.39
N VAL A 17 5.48 -6.20 -14.80
CA VAL A 17 6.31 -7.10 -15.64
C VAL A 17 6.47 -8.52 -15.09
N ARG A 18 6.48 -8.70 -13.76
CA ARG A 18 6.61 -10.01 -13.12
C ARG A 18 5.32 -10.87 -13.22
N MET A 19 4.22 -10.25 -13.59
CA MET A 19 2.91 -10.90 -13.75
C MET A 19 2.61 -11.34 -15.18
N ARG A 20 3.53 -11.13 -16.11
CA ARG A 20 3.36 -11.58 -17.50
C ARG A 20 3.20 -13.11 -17.56
N PRO A 21 2.35 -13.61 -18.45
CA PRO A 21 1.62 -12.92 -19.53
C PRO A 21 0.30 -12.23 -19.10
N LEU A 22 -0.17 -12.39 -17.85
CA LEU A 22 -1.43 -11.81 -17.38
C LEU A 22 -1.52 -10.29 -17.60
N THR A 23 -0.38 -9.61 -17.45
CA THR A 23 -0.31 -8.15 -17.56
C THR A 23 0.12 -7.64 -18.93
N ASP A 24 0.13 -8.46 -19.96
CA ASP A 24 0.41 -7.99 -21.32
C ASP A 24 -0.76 -7.16 -21.90
N GLN A 25 -2.00 -7.46 -21.48
CA GLN A 25 -3.20 -6.77 -21.95
C GLN A 25 -4.06 -6.16 -20.83
N MET A 26 -3.63 -6.29 -19.57
CA MET A 26 -4.36 -5.82 -18.39
C MET A 26 -3.38 -5.22 -17.39
N PRO A 27 -3.65 -4.04 -16.79
CA PRO A 27 -2.79 -3.50 -15.75
C PRO A 27 -2.90 -4.37 -14.49
N LYS A 28 -1.79 -4.59 -13.78
CA LYS A 28 -1.73 -5.44 -12.57
C LYS A 28 -2.84 -5.17 -11.55
N PRO A 29 -3.23 -3.92 -11.26
CA PRO A 29 -4.32 -3.63 -10.33
C PRO A 29 -5.67 -4.27 -10.70
N LEU A 30 -5.89 -4.62 -11.97
CA LEU A 30 -7.11 -5.25 -12.45
C LEU A 30 -7.04 -6.78 -12.52
N VAL A 31 -5.90 -7.40 -12.21
CA VAL A 31 -5.80 -8.85 -12.04
C VAL A 31 -6.74 -9.28 -10.93
N ARG A 32 -7.48 -10.36 -11.16
CA ARG A 32 -8.51 -10.83 -10.23
C ARG A 32 -7.97 -11.88 -9.27
N VAL A 33 -8.41 -11.79 -8.03
CA VAL A 33 -8.26 -12.82 -6.99
C VAL A 33 -9.63 -13.00 -6.33
N ALA A 34 -10.09 -14.23 -6.19
CA ALA A 34 -11.43 -14.54 -5.70
C ALA A 34 -12.55 -13.79 -6.45
N GLY A 35 -12.42 -13.70 -7.78
CA GLY A 35 -13.39 -13.06 -8.67
C GLY A 35 -13.39 -11.51 -8.66
N ARG A 36 -12.57 -10.84 -7.84
CA ARG A 36 -12.50 -9.37 -7.71
C ARG A 36 -11.12 -8.84 -8.12
N ALA A 37 -11.06 -7.65 -8.72
CA ALA A 37 -9.80 -6.99 -9.02
C ALA A 37 -9.01 -6.67 -7.75
N LEU A 38 -7.68 -6.76 -7.80
CA LEU A 38 -6.81 -6.37 -6.66
C LEU A 38 -7.10 -4.94 -6.20
N LEU A 39 -7.30 -4.02 -7.14
CA LEU A 39 -7.67 -2.64 -6.85
C LEU A 39 -9.00 -2.54 -6.09
N ASP A 40 -10.00 -3.37 -6.41
CA ASP A 40 -11.28 -3.37 -5.71
C ASP A 40 -11.14 -3.83 -4.26
N HIS A 41 -10.33 -4.86 -4.00
CA HIS A 41 -10.04 -5.29 -2.63
C HIS A 41 -9.46 -4.15 -1.79
N VAL A 42 -8.55 -3.37 -2.36
CA VAL A 42 -7.93 -2.21 -1.69
C VAL A 42 -8.95 -1.10 -1.46
N LEU A 43 -9.71 -0.73 -2.52
CA LEU A 43 -10.68 0.35 -2.43
C LEU A 43 -11.84 0.03 -1.47
N ASP A 44 -12.29 -1.23 -1.40
CA ASP A 44 -13.32 -1.65 -0.45
C ASP A 44 -12.83 -1.46 1.00
N LYS A 45 -11.62 -1.94 1.31
CA LYS A 45 -11.02 -1.76 2.65
C LYS A 45 -10.86 -0.29 3.04
N LEU A 46 -10.49 0.56 2.08
CA LEU A 46 -10.41 2.01 2.29
C LEU A 46 -11.81 2.61 2.55
N GLY A 47 -12.82 2.21 1.79
CA GLY A 47 -14.20 2.61 2.01
C GLY A 47 -14.72 2.20 3.39
N ASP A 48 -14.42 0.97 3.83
CA ASP A 48 -14.81 0.46 5.15
C ASP A 48 -14.07 1.16 6.30
N ALA A 49 -12.84 1.62 6.07
CA ALA A 49 -12.09 2.45 6.99
C ALA A 49 -12.62 3.90 7.06
N GLY A 50 -13.59 4.27 6.22
CA GLY A 50 -14.21 5.60 6.19
C GLY A 50 -13.46 6.62 5.35
N VAL A 51 -12.61 6.18 4.42
CA VAL A 51 -11.96 7.04 3.42
C VAL A 51 -13.02 7.56 2.45
N ALA A 52 -13.09 8.88 2.28
CA ALA A 52 -14.03 9.53 1.37
C ALA A 52 -13.50 9.58 -0.06
N GLU A 53 -12.20 9.82 -0.22
CA GLU A 53 -11.54 10.00 -1.53
C GLU A 53 -10.25 9.18 -1.60
N ALA A 54 -10.10 8.43 -2.70
CA ALA A 54 -8.88 7.71 -3.04
C ALA A 54 -8.27 8.29 -4.31
N VAL A 55 -7.06 8.84 -4.19
CA VAL A 55 -6.26 9.25 -5.35
C VAL A 55 -5.55 8.02 -5.89
N VAL A 56 -5.86 7.64 -7.13
CA VAL A 56 -5.27 6.48 -7.80
C VAL A 56 -4.36 6.98 -8.92
N ASN A 57 -3.05 6.71 -8.85
CA ASN A 57 -2.17 7.06 -9.96
C ASN A 57 -2.20 6.00 -11.04
N VAL A 58 -2.10 6.43 -12.30
CA VAL A 58 -2.17 5.55 -13.46
C VAL A 58 -1.07 5.89 -14.47
N HIS A 59 -0.45 4.87 -15.08
CA HIS A 59 0.56 5.00 -16.12
C HIS A 59 0.41 3.91 -17.19
N TYR A 60 0.55 2.64 -16.81
CA TYR A 60 0.43 1.51 -17.73
C TYR A 60 -1.04 1.14 -17.94
N LEU A 61 -1.48 1.13 -19.22
CA LEU A 61 -2.87 0.88 -19.62
C LEU A 61 -3.88 1.71 -18.79
N PRO A 62 -3.68 3.04 -18.69
CA PRO A 62 -4.38 3.90 -17.74
C PRO A 62 -5.89 3.91 -17.95
N ASP A 63 -6.33 3.87 -19.21
CA ASP A 63 -7.75 3.99 -19.57
C ASP A 63 -8.59 2.84 -18.99
N GLN A 64 -8.01 1.64 -18.87
CA GLN A 64 -8.68 0.50 -18.24
C GLN A 64 -8.95 0.72 -16.74
N ILE A 65 -7.99 1.34 -16.02
CA ILE A 65 -8.19 1.67 -14.59
C ILE A 65 -9.19 2.81 -14.44
N ILE A 66 -9.11 3.83 -15.30
CA ILE A 66 -10.04 4.97 -15.32
C ILE A 66 -11.48 4.48 -15.53
N GLU A 67 -11.70 3.67 -16.58
CA GLU A 67 -13.02 3.11 -16.90
C GLU A 67 -13.54 2.21 -15.78
N HIS A 68 -12.68 1.31 -15.24
CA HIS A 68 -13.04 0.40 -14.16
C HIS A 68 -13.52 1.13 -12.90
N THR A 69 -12.91 2.29 -12.59
CA THR A 69 -13.18 3.03 -11.36
C THR A 69 -14.22 4.15 -11.54
N ALA A 70 -14.67 4.44 -12.77
CA ALA A 70 -15.52 5.59 -13.09
C ALA A 70 -16.85 5.62 -12.33
N ALA A 71 -17.48 4.47 -12.11
CA ALA A 71 -18.75 4.35 -11.39
C ALA A 71 -18.60 4.23 -9.87
N ARG A 72 -17.37 4.25 -9.35
CA ARG A 72 -17.14 4.01 -7.93
C ARG A 72 -17.43 5.25 -7.09
N THR A 73 -18.29 5.08 -6.09
CA THR A 73 -18.74 6.18 -5.21
C THR A 73 -18.13 6.10 -3.80
N ARG A 74 -17.66 4.91 -3.36
CA ARG A 74 -17.12 4.70 -2.01
C ARG A 74 -15.87 3.79 -1.99
N PRO A 75 -14.68 4.39 -1.72
CA PRO A 75 -14.38 5.82 -1.77
C PRO A 75 -14.56 6.37 -3.20
N ARG A 76 -14.79 7.68 -3.33
CA ARG A 76 -14.73 8.35 -4.63
C ARG A 76 -13.29 8.29 -5.16
N VAL A 77 -13.12 7.85 -6.39
CA VAL A 77 -11.79 7.77 -7.02
C VAL A 77 -11.46 9.08 -7.73
N ILE A 78 -10.24 9.57 -7.51
CA ILE A 78 -9.65 10.73 -8.19
C ILE A 78 -8.41 10.21 -8.92
N ILE A 79 -8.32 10.40 -10.22
CA ILE A 79 -7.19 9.94 -11.02
C ILE A 79 -6.03 10.94 -10.95
N SER A 80 -4.82 10.43 -10.66
CA SER A 80 -3.55 11.13 -10.86
C SER A 80 -2.87 10.52 -12.10
N ASP A 81 -3.05 11.15 -13.26
CA ASP A 81 -2.58 10.64 -14.53
C ASP A 81 -1.07 10.87 -14.70
N GLU A 82 -0.31 9.78 -14.83
CA GLU A 82 1.15 9.77 -15.02
C GLU A 82 1.54 9.16 -16.37
N ARG A 83 0.61 9.11 -17.37
CA ARG A 83 0.87 8.46 -18.66
C ARG A 83 2.07 9.01 -19.41
N ASP A 84 2.39 10.30 -19.22
CA ASP A 84 3.49 10.99 -19.92
C ASP A 84 4.86 10.68 -19.33
N GLN A 85 4.93 10.28 -18.05
CA GLN A 85 6.20 10.04 -17.36
C GLN A 85 6.04 9.07 -16.18
N VAL A 86 6.94 8.09 -16.12
CA VAL A 86 7.09 7.25 -14.91
C VAL A 86 7.70 8.08 -13.80
N LEU A 87 6.99 8.20 -12.66
CA LEU A 87 7.43 8.99 -11.51
C LEU A 87 7.99 8.14 -10.36
N GLY A 88 7.86 6.83 -10.47
CA GLY A 88 8.15 5.93 -9.36
C GLY A 88 7.18 6.12 -8.18
N THR A 89 7.38 5.38 -7.10
CA THR A 89 6.42 5.38 -5.98
C THR A 89 6.43 6.68 -5.18
N GLY A 90 7.58 7.33 -5.02
CA GLY A 90 7.70 8.61 -4.31
C GLY A 90 7.25 9.80 -5.14
N GLY A 91 7.67 9.87 -6.40
CA GLY A 91 7.28 10.95 -7.32
C GLY A 91 5.79 10.94 -7.61
N GLY A 92 5.15 9.77 -7.71
CA GLY A 92 3.71 9.63 -7.84
C GLY A 92 2.94 10.23 -6.66
N ILE A 93 3.43 10.02 -5.43
CA ILE A 93 2.84 10.69 -4.25
C ILE A 93 3.01 12.19 -4.32
N VAL A 94 4.21 12.69 -4.67
CA VAL A 94 4.47 14.13 -4.78
C VAL A 94 3.52 14.80 -5.80
N LYS A 95 3.31 14.18 -6.95
CA LYS A 95 2.33 14.66 -7.95
C LYS A 95 0.91 14.70 -7.40
N ALA A 96 0.55 13.74 -6.55
CA ALA A 96 -0.78 13.62 -5.97
C ALA A 96 -1.02 14.51 -4.74
N LEU A 97 0.02 15.12 -4.12
CA LEU A 97 -0.13 15.94 -2.91
C LEU A 97 -1.20 17.03 -3.00
N PRO A 98 -1.35 17.79 -4.12
CA PRO A 98 -2.42 18.78 -4.23
C PRO A 98 -3.83 18.20 -4.09
N LEU A 99 -4.01 16.92 -4.46
CA LEU A 99 -5.28 16.19 -4.35
C LEU A 99 -5.46 15.60 -2.94
N LEU A 100 -4.36 15.17 -2.30
CA LEU A 100 -4.35 14.57 -0.97
C LEU A 100 -4.54 15.60 0.15
N GLY A 101 -3.99 16.80 -0.01
CA GLY A 101 -4.07 17.89 0.96
C GLY A 101 -2.99 17.79 2.06
N ALA A 102 -3.18 18.56 3.15
CA ALA A 102 -2.18 18.76 4.21
C ALA A 102 -2.32 17.79 5.40
N ALA A 103 -3.39 17.00 5.48
CA ALA A 103 -3.58 16.04 6.57
C ALA A 103 -2.89 14.71 6.27
N PRO A 104 -2.51 13.91 7.28
CA PRO A 104 -2.05 12.55 7.07
C PRO A 104 -3.06 11.72 6.25
N PHE A 105 -2.56 10.89 5.35
CA PHE A 105 -3.37 10.09 4.43
C PHE A 105 -2.96 8.62 4.47
N PHE A 106 -3.88 7.73 4.13
CA PHE A 106 -3.53 6.35 3.85
C PHE A 106 -2.74 6.25 2.55
N HIS A 107 -1.68 5.46 2.57
CA HIS A 107 -0.98 4.99 1.38
C HIS A 107 -1.22 3.49 1.24
N VAL A 108 -1.64 3.03 0.07
CA VAL A 108 -1.83 1.60 -0.18
C VAL A 108 -1.34 1.26 -1.59
N ASN A 109 -0.58 0.15 -1.71
CA ASN A 109 -0.25 -0.40 -3.02
C ASN A 109 -1.50 -1.09 -3.60
N ALA A 110 -1.82 -0.84 -4.87
CA ALA A 110 -2.99 -1.42 -5.53
C ALA A 110 -2.93 -2.96 -5.69
N ASP A 111 -1.77 -3.55 -5.45
CA ASP A 111 -1.51 -4.98 -5.60
C ASP A 111 -1.30 -5.70 -4.26
N THR A 112 -1.50 -5.02 -3.13
CA THR A 112 -1.45 -5.65 -1.82
C THR A 112 -2.78 -6.32 -1.48
N LEU A 113 -2.71 -7.47 -0.84
CA LEU A 113 -3.88 -8.25 -0.48
C LEU A 113 -3.72 -8.83 0.92
N TRP A 114 -4.75 -8.72 1.75
CA TRP A 114 -4.79 -9.38 3.06
C TRP A 114 -6.22 -9.71 3.48
N ILE A 115 -6.34 -10.73 4.30
CA ILE A 115 -7.55 -11.05 5.05
C ILE A 115 -7.35 -10.46 6.45
N ASP A 116 -8.28 -9.60 6.88
CA ASP A 116 -8.22 -9.01 8.22
C ASP A 116 -8.52 -10.08 9.29
N GLY A 117 -7.87 -9.94 10.44
CA GLY A 117 -8.19 -10.69 11.63
C GLY A 117 -9.44 -10.17 12.33
N VAL A 118 -9.43 -10.12 13.67
CA VAL A 118 -10.59 -9.69 14.46
C VAL A 118 -10.99 -8.23 14.19
N ARG A 119 -10.01 -7.38 13.92
CA ARG A 119 -10.22 -5.96 13.66
C ARG A 119 -9.61 -5.53 12.34
N PRO A 120 -10.31 -4.69 11.53
CA PRO A 120 -9.76 -4.19 10.27
C PRO A 120 -8.40 -3.46 10.46
N ASN A 121 -7.38 -3.86 9.73
CA ASN A 121 -6.03 -3.33 9.89
C ASN A 121 -5.93 -1.83 9.59
N LEU A 122 -6.70 -1.30 8.64
CA LEU A 122 -6.69 0.14 8.36
C LEU A 122 -7.29 0.95 9.51
N ALA A 123 -8.31 0.44 10.20
CA ALA A 123 -8.85 1.06 11.41
C ALA A 123 -7.81 1.06 12.55
N ARG A 124 -7.10 -0.07 12.73
CA ARG A 124 -6.02 -0.19 13.72
C ARG A 124 -4.86 0.78 13.43
N LEU A 125 -4.49 0.95 12.14
CA LEU A 125 -3.49 1.95 11.74
C LEU A 125 -3.93 3.38 12.13
N ALA A 126 -5.20 3.74 11.85
CA ALA A 126 -5.72 5.08 12.16
C ALA A 126 -5.73 5.37 13.67
N GLU A 127 -6.05 4.37 14.49
CA GLU A 127 -6.03 4.49 15.95
C GLU A 127 -4.61 4.60 16.53
N ALA A 128 -3.66 3.87 15.93
CA ALA A 128 -2.28 3.81 16.43
C ALA A 128 -1.41 4.98 15.95
N PHE A 129 -1.83 5.70 14.92
CA PHE A 129 -1.04 6.80 14.36
C PHE A 129 -1.02 8.02 15.29
N ASP A 130 0.16 8.39 15.79
CA ASP A 130 0.40 9.61 16.58
C ASP A 130 1.39 10.54 15.84
N PRO A 131 0.94 11.64 15.23
CA PRO A 131 1.80 12.55 14.47
C PRO A 131 2.86 13.26 15.32
N ARG A 132 2.73 13.26 16.66
CA ARG A 132 3.75 13.81 17.56
C ARG A 132 4.98 12.90 17.64
N ARG A 133 4.79 11.60 17.43
CA ARG A 133 5.83 10.58 17.53
C ARG A 133 6.33 10.08 16.18
N MET A 134 5.45 10.00 15.19
CA MET A 134 5.73 9.35 13.92
C MET A 134 5.30 10.18 12.71
N ASP A 135 6.06 10.06 11.64
CA ASP A 135 5.71 10.63 10.35
C ASP A 135 5.15 9.56 9.41
N ILE A 136 5.51 8.30 9.66
CA ILE A 136 5.02 7.13 8.93
C ILE A 136 4.70 6.01 9.92
N LEU A 137 3.52 5.38 9.73
CA LEU A 137 3.17 4.12 10.37
C LEU A 137 2.90 3.07 9.29
N LEU A 138 3.78 2.08 9.17
CA LEU A 138 3.67 0.98 8.21
C LEU A 138 2.85 -0.17 8.77
N LEU A 139 2.03 -0.80 7.93
CA LEU A 139 1.47 -2.12 8.21
C LEU A 139 2.53 -3.18 7.93
N MET A 140 2.83 -4.00 8.93
CA MET A 140 3.94 -4.95 8.92
C MET A 140 3.44 -6.39 8.97
N ALA A 141 3.64 -7.14 7.89
CA ALA A 141 3.28 -8.55 7.84
C ALA A 141 4.42 -9.42 8.41
N PRO A 142 4.10 -10.43 9.26
CA PRO A 142 5.09 -11.40 9.69
C PRO A 142 5.56 -12.27 8.52
N THR A 143 6.86 -12.43 8.32
CA THR A 143 7.40 -13.22 7.20
C THR A 143 7.03 -14.70 7.28
N THR A 144 6.76 -15.21 8.49
CA THR A 144 6.47 -16.64 8.76
C THR A 144 5.04 -17.06 8.43
N SER A 145 4.08 -16.11 8.38
CA SER A 145 2.66 -16.38 8.11
C SER A 145 2.15 -15.72 6.83
N SER A 146 3.04 -15.11 6.05
CA SER A 146 2.71 -14.46 4.78
C SER A 146 2.70 -15.46 3.63
N ILE A 147 1.67 -15.43 2.79
CA ILE A 147 1.52 -16.31 1.63
C ILE A 147 2.23 -15.67 0.43
N GLY A 148 2.96 -16.49 -0.35
CA GLY A 148 3.66 -16.03 -1.56
C GLY A 148 4.92 -15.17 -1.29
N TYR A 149 5.39 -15.08 -0.03
CA TYR A 149 6.58 -14.31 0.34
C TYR A 149 7.71 -15.21 0.82
N GLY A 150 8.81 -15.28 0.07
CA GLY A 150 10.04 -16.01 0.42
C GLY A 150 11.24 -15.10 0.74
N GLY A 151 11.00 -13.82 1.03
CA GLY A 151 12.06 -12.84 1.27
C GLY A 151 12.61 -12.84 2.70
N ARG A 152 13.62 -11.98 2.94
CA ARG A 152 14.33 -11.87 4.22
C ARG A 152 13.69 -10.86 5.19
N GLY A 153 12.50 -10.34 4.90
CA GLY A 153 11.88 -9.22 5.60
C GLY A 153 12.54 -7.87 5.28
N ASP A 154 11.95 -6.79 5.77
CA ASP A 154 12.43 -5.43 5.55
C ASP A 154 12.87 -4.76 6.85
N TYR A 155 12.17 -5.05 7.96
CA TYR A 155 12.38 -4.38 9.24
C TYR A 155 12.30 -5.36 10.42
N ALA A 156 13.10 -5.07 11.46
CA ALA A 156 12.83 -5.47 12.82
C ALA A 156 11.95 -4.40 13.49
N MET A 157 11.04 -4.79 14.38
CA MET A 157 10.17 -3.88 15.12
C MET A 157 10.47 -3.97 16.60
N LEU A 158 10.70 -2.83 17.24
CA LEU A 158 10.94 -2.71 18.66
C LEU A 158 9.63 -2.81 19.46
N PRO A 159 9.68 -3.03 20.79
CA PRO A 159 8.47 -3.16 21.60
C PRO A 159 7.55 -1.95 21.57
N ASP A 160 8.07 -0.74 21.34
CA ASP A 160 7.32 0.51 21.21
C ASP A 160 6.77 0.77 19.78
N GLY A 161 7.04 -0.14 18.84
CA GLY A 161 6.66 -0.07 17.44
C GLY A 161 7.66 0.63 16.52
N ALA A 162 8.76 1.19 17.04
CA ALA A 162 9.78 1.80 16.19
C ALA A 162 10.45 0.74 15.30
N LEU A 163 10.67 1.09 14.03
CA LEU A 163 11.25 0.17 13.05
C LEU A 163 12.76 0.35 12.93
N ARG A 164 13.44 -0.77 12.71
CA ARG A 164 14.87 -0.81 12.37
C ARG A 164 15.02 -1.51 11.03
N LYS A 165 15.50 -0.79 10.03
CA LYS A 165 15.72 -1.33 8.68
C LYS A 165 16.71 -2.49 8.74
N ARG A 166 16.41 -3.55 8.02
CA ARG A 166 17.27 -4.72 7.85
C ARG A 166 18.64 -4.31 7.29
N ARG A 167 19.71 -4.79 7.91
CA ARG A 167 21.07 -4.70 7.35
C ARG A 167 21.25 -5.74 6.24
N GLU A 168 22.25 -5.53 5.41
CA GLU A 168 22.66 -6.52 4.42
C GLU A 168 22.94 -7.88 5.10
N HIS A 169 22.54 -8.98 4.45
CA HIS A 169 22.66 -10.36 4.97
C HIS A 169 21.86 -10.72 6.23
N GLN A 170 21.12 -9.81 6.84
CA GLN A 170 20.19 -10.13 7.92
C GLN A 170 18.87 -10.72 7.40
N VAL A 171 18.23 -11.55 8.25
CA VAL A 171 16.82 -11.89 8.15
C VAL A 171 16.10 -11.21 9.30
N VAL A 172 14.98 -10.55 9.01
CA VAL A 172 14.16 -9.85 10.00
C VAL A 172 12.71 -10.33 9.91
N PRO A 173 11.95 -10.27 11.02
CA PRO A 173 10.66 -10.97 11.11
C PRO A 173 9.52 -10.28 10.34
N PHE A 174 9.69 -9.04 9.86
CA PHE A 174 8.59 -8.29 9.26
C PHE A 174 8.93 -7.77 7.87
N VAL A 175 7.93 -7.83 6.99
CA VAL A 175 7.92 -7.23 5.65
C VAL A 175 6.86 -6.13 5.59
N TYR A 176 7.12 -5.06 4.85
CA TYR A 176 6.13 -4.02 4.58
C TYR A 176 4.96 -4.59 3.76
N ALA A 177 3.77 -4.55 4.33
CA ALA A 177 2.57 -5.14 3.73
C ALA A 177 1.92 -4.28 2.63
N GLY A 178 2.52 -3.17 2.23
CA GLY A 178 1.98 -2.31 1.18
C GLY A 178 0.87 -1.36 1.63
N ALA A 179 0.66 -1.17 2.95
CA ALA A 179 -0.28 -0.20 3.50
C ALA A 179 0.37 0.63 4.63
N ALA A 180 0.09 1.93 4.68
CA ALA A 180 0.65 2.85 5.67
C ALA A 180 -0.25 4.06 5.92
N ILE A 181 0.04 4.82 6.98
CA ILE A 181 -0.34 6.23 7.12
C ILE A 181 0.92 7.08 7.01
N ILE A 182 0.85 8.15 6.22
CA ILE A 182 1.99 9.02 5.92
C ILE A 182 1.59 10.48 6.16
N SER A 183 2.49 11.24 6.83
CA SER A 183 2.38 12.69 6.95
C SER A 183 2.88 13.37 5.68
N PRO A 184 2.07 14.24 5.02
CA PRO A 184 2.48 14.91 3.79
C PRO A 184 3.67 15.85 3.97
N SER A 185 3.95 16.35 5.17
CA SER A 185 5.12 17.18 5.49
C SER A 185 6.46 16.53 5.14
N LEU A 186 6.51 15.18 5.09
CA LEU A 186 7.70 14.45 4.65
C LEU A 186 8.12 14.73 3.20
N PHE A 187 7.25 15.30 2.40
CA PHE A 187 7.51 15.56 0.98
C PHE A 187 7.84 17.04 0.71
N ALA A 188 7.96 17.90 1.74
CA ALA A 188 8.26 19.31 1.58
C ALA A 188 9.56 19.56 0.77
N ASP A 189 10.60 18.76 1.04
CA ASP A 189 11.91 18.82 0.36
C ASP A 189 12.13 17.59 -0.56
N ALA A 190 11.04 17.01 -1.08
CA ALA A 190 11.15 15.86 -1.96
C ALA A 190 11.77 16.27 -3.31
N PRO A 191 12.58 15.41 -3.94
CA PRO A 191 13.08 15.67 -5.28
C PRO A 191 11.91 15.71 -6.28
N THR A 192 12.09 16.49 -7.33
CA THR A 192 11.19 16.47 -8.49
C THR A 192 11.48 15.26 -9.39
N GLY A 193 10.43 14.71 -10.04
CA GLY A 193 10.57 13.61 -10.99
C GLY A 193 10.56 12.23 -10.33
N GLU A 194 11.25 11.29 -10.95
CA GLU A 194 11.23 9.88 -10.56
C GLU A 194 12.07 9.59 -9.32
N PHE A 195 11.43 9.04 -8.29
CA PHE A 195 12.14 8.45 -7.13
C PHE A 195 11.27 7.42 -6.39
N SER A 196 11.96 6.55 -5.64
CA SER A 196 11.30 5.52 -4.82
C SER A 196 10.87 6.06 -3.46
N LEU A 197 9.68 5.71 -3.01
CA LEU A 197 9.17 5.99 -1.66
C LEU A 197 10.07 5.41 -0.55
N THR A 198 10.84 4.38 -0.84
CA THR A 198 11.84 3.82 0.09
C THR A 198 12.81 4.89 0.61
N ARG A 199 13.17 5.88 -0.24
CA ARG A 199 14.00 7.01 0.19
C ARG A 199 13.35 7.83 1.30
N THR A 200 12.02 8.01 1.24
CA THR A 200 11.26 8.71 2.28
C THR A 200 11.18 7.88 3.54
N PHE A 201 11.00 6.56 3.43
CA PHE A 201 11.05 5.64 4.57
C PHE A 201 12.43 5.66 5.25
N ASP A 202 13.51 5.63 4.47
CA ASP A 202 14.88 5.68 4.99
C ASP A 202 15.13 6.98 5.77
N ARG A 203 14.64 8.12 5.27
CA ARG A 203 14.74 9.40 5.97
C ARG A 203 13.97 9.39 7.29
N ALA A 204 12.73 8.93 7.30
CA ALA A 204 11.92 8.81 8.51
C ALA A 204 12.55 7.81 9.51
N ASN A 205 13.16 6.72 9.03
CA ASN A 205 13.87 5.76 9.86
C ASN A 205 15.13 6.36 10.51
N ALA A 206 15.90 7.14 9.76
CA ALA A 206 17.08 7.84 10.29
C ALA A 206 16.71 8.91 11.34
N GLN A 207 15.52 9.49 11.26
CA GLN A 207 14.96 10.45 12.21
C GLN A 207 14.21 9.79 13.37
N GLU A 208 14.19 8.45 13.46
CA GLU A 208 13.46 7.66 14.46
C GLU A 208 11.95 7.94 14.47
N ARG A 209 11.38 8.33 13.30
CA ARG A 209 9.97 8.67 13.11
C ARG A 209 9.23 7.68 12.19
N LEU A 210 9.85 6.51 11.88
CA LEU A 210 9.25 5.38 11.16
C LEU A 210 8.81 4.32 12.16
N PHE A 211 7.52 4.04 12.20
CA PHE A 211 6.90 3.04 13.08
C PHE A 211 6.19 1.96 12.28
N GLY A 212 5.93 0.84 12.92
CA GLY A 212 5.20 -0.29 12.37
C GLY A 212 4.08 -0.74 13.28
N LEU A 213 3.00 -1.21 12.67
CA LEU A 213 1.92 -1.93 13.31
C LEU A 213 1.87 -3.34 12.70
N ARG A 214 1.94 -4.37 13.55
CA ARG A 214 1.81 -5.76 13.07
C ARG A 214 0.42 -5.99 12.47
N LEU A 215 0.40 -6.51 11.24
CA LEU A 215 -0.81 -6.98 10.57
C LEU A 215 -1.46 -8.10 11.41
N ASP A 216 -2.77 -7.97 11.63
CA ASP A 216 -3.62 -8.99 12.20
C ASP A 216 -4.38 -9.68 11.06
N GLY A 217 -4.20 -10.99 10.92
CA GLY A 217 -4.73 -11.77 9.82
C GLY A 217 -3.64 -12.32 8.90
N VAL A 218 -3.95 -12.51 7.62
CA VAL A 218 -3.09 -13.14 6.62
C VAL A 218 -2.78 -12.18 5.49
N TRP A 219 -1.51 -11.88 5.27
CA TRP A 219 -1.06 -11.10 4.12
C TRP A 219 -0.61 -12.01 2.99
N MET A 220 -0.93 -11.61 1.75
CA MET A 220 -0.62 -12.34 0.53
C MET A 220 0.16 -11.46 -0.43
N HIS A 221 1.35 -11.91 -0.83
CA HIS A 221 2.19 -11.24 -1.81
C HIS A 221 1.82 -11.68 -3.21
N VAL A 222 0.94 -10.94 -3.88
CA VAL A 222 0.49 -11.24 -5.26
C VAL A 222 1.47 -10.62 -6.27
N GLY A 223 2.65 -11.23 -6.39
CA GLY A 223 3.74 -10.70 -7.23
C GLY A 223 3.98 -11.46 -8.54
N THR A 224 3.42 -12.66 -8.69
CA THR A 224 3.59 -13.57 -9.83
C THR A 224 2.26 -14.28 -10.13
N PRO A 225 2.08 -14.88 -11.32
CA PRO A 225 0.88 -15.68 -11.64
C PRO A 225 0.61 -16.80 -10.62
N ASP A 226 1.63 -17.53 -10.18
CA ASP A 226 1.49 -18.60 -9.18
C ASP A 226 0.99 -18.07 -7.84
N ALA A 227 1.40 -16.84 -7.47
CA ALA A 227 0.95 -16.21 -6.24
C ALA A 227 -0.54 -15.80 -6.28
N VAL A 228 -1.13 -15.61 -7.46
CA VAL A 228 -2.58 -15.39 -7.63
C VAL A 228 -3.33 -16.64 -7.16
N HIS A 229 -2.91 -17.81 -7.63
CA HIS A 229 -3.53 -19.08 -7.26
C HIS A 229 -3.45 -19.35 -5.76
N ALA A 230 -2.28 -19.17 -5.16
CA ALA A 230 -2.09 -19.33 -3.71
C ALA A 230 -2.97 -18.34 -2.89
N ALA A 231 -3.17 -17.13 -3.40
CA ALA A 231 -4.06 -16.16 -2.77
C ALA A 231 -5.54 -16.56 -2.88
N GLU A 232 -5.97 -17.12 -4.03
CA GLU A 232 -7.34 -17.63 -4.22
C GLU A 232 -7.64 -18.80 -3.27
N GLU A 233 -6.72 -19.75 -3.13
CA GLU A 233 -6.86 -20.86 -2.18
C GLU A 233 -7.02 -20.37 -0.74
N ALA A 234 -6.21 -19.36 -0.34
CA ALA A 234 -6.30 -18.78 0.99
C ALA A 234 -7.63 -18.06 1.25
N PHE A 235 -8.15 -17.35 0.25
CA PHE A 235 -9.47 -16.73 0.34
C PHE A 235 -10.58 -17.76 0.49
N LEU A 236 -10.58 -18.81 -0.30
CA LEU A 236 -11.57 -19.90 -0.23
C LEU A 236 -11.52 -20.57 1.15
N ALA A 237 -10.34 -20.85 1.67
CA ALA A 237 -10.16 -21.44 3.00
C ALA A 237 -10.62 -20.52 4.15
N SER A 238 -10.68 -19.20 3.94
CA SER A 238 -11.10 -18.25 4.97
C SER A 238 -12.62 -18.08 5.10
N VAL A 239 -13.38 -18.56 4.12
CA VAL A 239 -14.87 -18.49 4.07
C VAL A 239 -15.52 -19.86 4.28
N ALA A 240 -14.73 -20.92 4.37
CA ALA A 240 -15.18 -22.28 4.69
C ALA A 240 -15.25 -22.50 6.22
#